data_10991a88a4faf02f28ff9f6cbc7ae99d
#
_entry.id   10991a88a4faf02f28ff9f6cbc7ae99d
#
_cell.length_a   1.000
_cell.length_b   1.000
_cell.length_c   1.000
_cell.angle_alpha   90.00
_cell.angle_beta   90.00
_cell.angle_gamma   90.00
#
_symmetry.space_group_name_H-M   'P 1'
#
loop_
_entity.id
_entity.type
_entity.pdbx_description
1 polymer ?
#
loop_
_entity_poly.entity_id
_entity_poly.type
_entity_poly.pdbx_seq_one_letter_code
_entity_poly.pdbx_strand_id
1 'polypeptide(L)'
;MIRELRKKFILIAMLSTFIVLSAIMGTVNISGYLKMAARADDMTSVLGINDGKFPGNGKEEMEAAGNENPPDVAVGKREDIFETEASRNFSPEAPYETRYFTVILDDGGEISSCDLNHIAAVDEDMALEYGKTVSGKKSETGFCGIYRYRVIKDDGQTKCIFLDCAREISGFRVTAVSSIVMSFLGLAAVLILVIFFSQIVFLPVEESIRKQKQFITDASHELKTPLTIIDANTEVIEMETGENQWTKSTRKQIQRLSGMVQQLVVLSRLDENRDIGEKTEFSASDAVLETVQPYEAPVLTGGKEMEQLVDEGILFTGNERDFRQLVGILVDNAVKYTPEGGKIRIALKKKGKKCQLEIF
;
A
#
# COMPACT_ATOMS: atom_id res chain seq x y z
N MET A 1 -19.26 0.84 -11.43
CA MET A 1 -18.45 2.02 -11.09
C MET A 1 -18.37 2.26 -9.59
N ILE A 2 -19.47 2.44 -8.84
CA ILE A 2 -19.44 2.76 -7.40
C ILE A 2 -18.80 1.64 -6.55
N ARG A 3 -19.08 0.36 -6.84
CA ARG A 3 -18.44 -0.78 -6.17
C ARG A 3 -16.92 -0.79 -6.32
N GLU A 4 -16.41 -0.45 -7.50
CA GLU A 4 -14.96 -0.36 -7.72
C GLU A 4 -14.34 0.85 -7.01
N LEU A 5 -15.06 1.98 -7.00
CA LEU A 5 -14.64 3.18 -6.25
C LEU A 5 -14.56 2.88 -4.74
N ARG A 6 -15.56 2.18 -4.19
CA ARG A 6 -15.58 1.75 -2.79
C ARG A 6 -14.42 0.82 -2.44
N LYS A 7 -14.13 -0.18 -3.31
CA LYS A 7 -12.97 -1.06 -3.11
C LYS A 7 -11.65 -0.29 -3.11
N LYS A 8 -11.48 0.63 -4.06
CA LYS A 8 -10.29 1.49 -4.11
C LYS A 8 -10.16 2.38 -2.88
N PHE A 9 -11.27 2.95 -2.42
CA PHE A 9 -11.29 3.76 -1.18
C PHE A 9 -10.85 2.94 0.04
N ILE A 10 -11.43 1.74 0.24
CA ILE A 10 -11.06 0.84 1.34
C ILE A 10 -9.57 0.47 1.24
N LEU A 11 -9.09 0.12 0.04
CA LEU A 11 -7.69 -0.26 -0.18
C LEU A 11 -6.74 0.89 0.15
N ILE A 12 -7.02 2.10 -0.32
CA ILE A 12 -6.18 3.29 -0.06
C ILE A 12 -6.16 3.62 1.42
N ALA A 13 -7.33 3.61 2.08
CA ALA A 13 -7.44 3.87 3.52
C ALA A 13 -6.65 2.84 4.34
N MET A 14 -6.77 1.56 4.01
CA MET A 14 -6.04 0.48 4.68
C MET A 14 -4.53 0.56 4.43
N LEU A 15 -4.11 0.84 3.20
CA LEU A 15 -2.69 1.01 2.87
C LEU A 15 -2.07 2.18 3.63
N SER A 16 -2.76 3.32 3.67
CA SER A 16 -2.32 4.49 4.43
C SER A 16 -2.17 4.18 5.92
N THR A 17 -3.18 3.55 6.53
CA THR A 17 -3.13 3.15 7.94
C THR A 17 -2.01 2.16 8.22
N PHE A 18 -1.82 1.17 7.34
CA PHE A 18 -0.74 0.19 7.46
C PHE A 18 0.64 0.85 7.42
N ILE A 19 0.88 1.80 6.50
CA ILE A 19 2.16 2.52 6.41
C ILE A 19 2.44 3.31 7.69
N VAL A 20 1.46 4.07 8.19
CA VAL A 20 1.61 4.87 9.42
C VAL A 20 1.88 3.97 10.62
N LEU A 21 1.11 2.88 10.77
CA LEU A 21 1.27 1.93 11.87
C LEU A 21 2.63 1.24 11.83
N SER A 22 3.08 0.83 10.63
CA SER A 22 4.40 0.22 10.44
C SER A 22 5.54 1.18 10.78
N ALA A 23 5.41 2.46 10.44
CA ALA A 23 6.40 3.47 10.79
C ALA A 23 6.49 3.69 12.31
N ILE A 24 5.36 3.82 12.99
CA ILE A 24 5.30 3.96 14.46
C ILE A 24 5.90 2.73 15.14
N MET A 25 5.48 1.55 14.73
CA MET A 25 5.97 0.28 15.27
C MET A 25 7.47 0.09 15.05
N GLY A 26 7.94 0.40 13.84
CA GLY A 26 9.37 0.36 13.53
C GLY A 26 10.17 1.29 14.45
N THR A 27 9.71 2.52 14.60
CA THR A 27 10.37 3.51 15.47
C THR A 27 10.42 3.05 16.93
N VAL A 28 9.31 2.56 17.48
CA VAL A 28 9.22 2.10 18.88
C VAL A 28 10.14 0.90 19.11
N ASN A 29 10.07 -0.11 18.24
CA ASN A 29 10.87 -1.33 18.42
C ASN A 29 12.37 -1.08 18.19
N ILE A 30 12.75 -0.29 17.16
CA ILE A 30 14.16 0.07 16.92
C ILE A 30 14.70 0.90 18.09
N SER A 31 13.94 1.91 18.55
CA SER A 31 14.35 2.71 19.71
C SER A 31 14.47 1.86 20.98
N GLY A 32 13.56 0.91 21.20
CA GLY A 32 13.64 -0.03 22.32
C GLY A 32 14.90 -0.91 22.28
N TYR A 33 15.19 -1.47 21.11
CA TYR A 33 16.41 -2.26 20.90
C TYR A 33 17.68 -1.44 21.11
N LEU A 34 17.76 -0.24 20.53
CA LEU A 34 18.93 0.63 20.69
C LEU A 34 19.17 1.05 22.13
N LYS A 35 18.09 1.37 22.89
CA LYS A 35 18.19 1.68 24.33
C LYS A 35 18.67 0.50 25.15
N MET A 36 18.17 -0.71 24.86
CA MET A 36 18.63 -1.94 25.51
C MET A 36 20.11 -2.17 25.24
N ALA A 37 20.55 -2.07 23.99
CA ALA A 37 21.94 -2.26 23.60
C ALA A 37 22.86 -1.19 24.23
N ALA A 38 22.44 0.09 24.22
CA ALA A 38 23.20 1.17 24.82
C ALA A 38 23.42 0.98 26.33
N ARG A 39 22.37 0.58 27.08
CA ARG A 39 22.50 0.29 28.52
C ARG A 39 23.49 -0.86 28.79
N ALA A 40 23.47 -1.90 27.97
CA ALA A 40 24.41 -3.01 28.09
C ALA A 40 25.83 -2.58 27.72
N ASP A 41 26.01 -1.67 26.76
CA ASP A 41 27.32 -1.09 26.43
C ASP A 41 27.85 -0.21 27.55
N ASP A 42 27.03 0.60 28.19
CA ASP A 42 27.41 1.41 29.33
C ASP A 42 27.87 0.51 30.49
N MET A 43 27.11 -0.54 30.80
CA MET A 43 27.50 -1.50 31.86
C MET A 43 28.84 -2.24 31.55
N THR A 44 28.97 -2.74 30.32
CA THR A 44 30.24 -3.40 29.92
C THR A 44 31.42 -2.43 29.87
N SER A 45 31.17 -1.13 29.65
CA SER A 45 32.19 -0.08 29.71
C SER A 45 32.69 0.14 31.15
N VAL A 46 31.77 0.24 32.12
CA VAL A 46 32.10 0.40 33.54
C VAL A 46 32.92 -0.81 34.02
N LEU A 47 32.49 -2.04 33.70
CA LEU A 47 33.25 -3.24 34.01
C LEU A 47 34.64 -3.23 33.34
N GLY A 48 34.74 -2.72 32.10
CA GLY A 48 36.00 -2.64 31.37
C GLY A 48 37.03 -1.72 32.01
N ILE A 49 36.59 -0.57 32.50
CA ILE A 49 37.46 0.41 33.17
C ILE A 49 37.92 -0.07 34.53
N ASN A 50 37.15 -0.93 35.21
CA ASN A 50 37.42 -1.43 36.57
C ASN A 50 37.89 -2.90 36.58
N ASP A 51 38.71 -3.29 35.66
CA ASP A 51 39.32 -4.64 35.60
C ASP A 51 38.32 -5.81 35.62
N GLY A 52 37.15 -5.61 35.07
CA GLY A 52 36.10 -6.63 34.99
C GLY A 52 35.25 -6.73 36.26
N LYS A 53 35.38 -5.81 37.19
CA LYS A 53 34.61 -5.75 38.43
C LYS A 53 33.78 -4.47 38.49
N PHE A 54 32.67 -4.49 39.20
CA PHE A 54 31.99 -3.23 39.53
C PHE A 54 32.83 -2.43 40.55
N PRO A 55 32.84 -1.10 40.46
CA PRO A 55 33.47 -0.27 41.48
C PRO A 55 32.81 -0.57 42.85
N GLY A 56 33.58 -1.05 43.79
CA GLY A 56 33.12 -1.45 45.13
C GLY A 56 32.54 -0.25 45.86
N ASN A 57 31.35 -0.41 46.49
CA ASN A 57 30.92 0.50 47.53
C ASN A 57 31.94 0.38 48.67
N GLY A 58 32.67 1.46 48.95
CA GLY A 58 33.78 1.46 49.93
C GLY A 58 33.46 1.03 51.38
N LYS A 59 32.30 0.38 51.60
CA LYS A 59 31.92 -0.24 52.88
C LYS A 59 32.54 -1.62 53.10
N GLU A 60 32.70 -2.45 52.07
CA GLU A 60 33.27 -3.80 52.22
C GLU A 60 34.80 -3.77 52.38
N GLU A 61 35.50 -2.78 51.80
CA GLU A 61 36.92 -2.58 52.01
C GLU A 61 37.24 -2.06 53.43
N MET A 62 36.31 -1.38 54.10
CA MET A 62 36.48 -0.92 55.49
C MET A 62 36.23 -2.04 56.51
N GLU A 63 35.43 -3.06 56.21
CA GLU A 63 35.23 -4.22 57.11
C GLU A 63 36.33 -5.27 56.98
N ALA A 64 36.98 -5.40 55.81
CA ALA A 64 38.10 -6.32 55.60
C ALA A 64 39.44 -5.79 56.13
N ALA A 65 39.60 -4.46 56.24
CA ALA A 65 40.74 -3.82 56.92
C ALA A 65 40.41 -3.65 58.39
N GLY A 66 40.66 -4.71 59.16
CA GLY A 66 40.51 -4.67 60.62
C GLY A 66 41.28 -3.47 61.23
N ASN A 67 40.54 -2.59 61.84
CA ASN A 67 40.81 -1.65 62.94
C ASN A 67 42.29 -1.21 63.17
N GLU A 68 43.03 -0.83 62.13
CA GLU A 68 44.31 -0.15 62.27
C GLU A 68 44.19 1.21 61.52
N ASN A 69 44.50 2.30 62.25
CA ASN A 69 44.49 3.67 61.78
C ASN A 69 45.27 3.78 60.44
N PRO A 70 44.66 4.26 59.36
CA PRO A 70 45.36 4.41 58.10
C PRO A 70 46.37 5.55 58.19
N PRO A 71 47.57 5.40 57.61
CA PRO A 71 48.51 6.50 57.48
C PRO A 71 47.93 7.55 56.51
N ASP A 72 48.16 8.79 56.85
CA ASP A 72 47.75 10.03 56.15
C ASP A 72 48.38 10.11 54.73
N VAL A 73 47.91 9.33 53.79
CA VAL A 73 48.36 9.46 52.37
C VAL A 73 47.17 9.25 51.42
N ALA A 74 46.84 10.35 50.73
CA ALA A 74 46.09 10.42 49.49
C ALA A 74 44.56 10.20 49.50
N VAL A 75 43.83 11.09 50.17
CA VAL A 75 42.40 11.31 49.97
C VAL A 75 42.07 11.97 48.60
N GLY A 76 43.08 12.38 47.82
CA GLY A 76 42.88 13.22 46.64
C GLY A 76 42.70 12.50 45.29
N LYS A 77 42.67 11.16 45.23
CA LYS A 77 42.66 10.42 43.93
C LYS A 77 41.52 9.41 43.77
N ARG A 78 40.71 9.14 44.79
CA ARG A 78 39.65 8.12 44.74
C ARG A 78 38.26 8.69 44.41
N GLU A 79 38.03 9.99 44.58
CA GLU A 79 36.73 10.60 44.22
C GLU A 79 36.53 10.82 42.71
N ASP A 80 37.60 10.91 41.93
CA ASP A 80 37.53 11.18 40.48
C ASP A 80 37.12 9.94 39.63
N ILE A 81 37.18 8.72 40.17
CA ILE A 81 36.86 7.47 39.44
C ILE A 81 35.34 7.23 39.42
N PHE A 82 34.59 7.80 40.39
CA PHE A 82 33.14 7.64 40.47
C PHE A 82 32.36 8.63 39.62
N GLU A 83 32.98 9.64 39.03
CA GLU A 83 32.33 10.71 38.27
C GLU A 83 32.35 10.54 36.74
N THR A 84 32.61 9.35 36.21
CA THR A 84 32.40 9.11 34.79
C THR A 84 30.87 9.17 34.53
N GLU A 85 30.42 9.91 33.52
CA GLU A 85 28.99 10.03 33.19
C GLU A 85 28.27 8.69 33.09
N ALA A 86 29.00 7.62 32.78
CA ALA A 86 28.49 6.25 32.72
C ALA A 86 28.03 5.71 34.10
N SER A 87 28.74 6.09 35.21
CA SER A 87 28.42 5.56 36.54
C SER A 87 27.24 6.28 37.21
N ARG A 88 26.90 7.48 36.78
CA ARG A 88 25.75 8.28 37.31
C ARG A 88 24.38 7.68 37.00
N ASN A 89 24.30 6.78 36.02
CA ASN A 89 23.04 6.21 35.53
C ASN A 89 22.68 4.85 36.13
N PHE A 90 23.53 4.29 37.03
CA PHE A 90 23.27 2.96 37.60
C PHE A 90 22.77 3.07 39.05
N SER A 91 21.80 2.19 39.38
CA SER A 91 21.39 1.99 40.77
C SER A 91 22.59 1.52 41.64
N PRO A 92 22.67 1.93 42.91
CA PRO A 92 23.65 1.36 43.85
C PRO A 92 23.58 -0.16 43.98
N GLU A 93 22.44 -0.77 43.65
CA GLU A 93 22.20 -2.20 43.65
C GLU A 93 22.68 -2.92 42.39
N ALA A 94 23.08 -2.15 41.32
CA ALA A 94 23.51 -2.72 40.07
C ALA A 94 24.61 -3.80 40.18
N PRO A 95 25.63 -3.66 41.05
CA PRO A 95 26.67 -4.69 41.29
C PRO A 95 26.10 -6.03 41.77
N TYR A 96 25.01 -6.02 42.52
CA TYR A 96 24.38 -7.22 43.08
C TYR A 96 23.34 -7.85 42.17
N GLU A 97 22.72 -7.05 41.30
CA GLU A 97 21.69 -7.51 40.36
C GLU A 97 22.24 -7.95 39.01
N THR A 98 23.45 -7.48 38.66
CA THR A 98 24.06 -7.73 37.34
C THR A 98 24.80 -9.04 37.30
N ARG A 99 24.46 -9.89 36.33
CA ARG A 99 25.14 -11.13 36.04
C ARG A 99 26.15 -10.92 34.94
N TYR A 100 27.40 -11.20 35.20
CA TYR A 100 28.49 -11.05 34.23
C TYR A 100 29.61 -12.04 34.51
N PHE A 101 30.47 -12.24 33.53
CA PHE A 101 31.72 -12.98 33.68
C PHE A 101 32.81 -12.36 32.82
N THR A 102 34.06 -12.61 33.22
CA THR A 102 35.22 -12.07 32.53
C THR A 102 36.16 -13.21 32.18
N VAL A 103 36.69 -13.21 30.95
CA VAL A 103 37.68 -14.17 30.47
C VAL A 103 38.89 -13.38 29.98
N ILE A 104 40.06 -13.74 30.49
CA ILE A 104 41.35 -13.19 30.05
C ILE A 104 42.07 -14.25 29.26
N LEU A 105 42.37 -13.98 28.01
CA LEU A 105 43.11 -14.83 27.11
C LEU A 105 44.52 -14.28 26.94
N ASP A 106 45.51 -15.16 26.86
CA ASP A 106 46.88 -14.82 26.49
C ASP A 106 47.03 -14.63 24.97
N ASP A 107 48.24 -14.28 24.53
CA ASP A 107 48.57 -14.13 23.10
C ASP A 107 48.37 -15.43 22.28
N GLY A 108 48.39 -16.58 22.93
CA GLY A 108 48.13 -17.90 22.33
C GLY A 108 46.65 -18.24 22.21
N GLY A 109 45.74 -17.43 22.79
CA GLY A 109 44.30 -17.68 22.84
C GLY A 109 43.90 -18.74 23.88
N GLU A 110 44.77 -19.05 24.83
CA GLU A 110 44.47 -19.89 26.00
C GLU A 110 43.98 -19.03 27.17
N ILE A 111 43.21 -19.63 28.10
CA ILE A 111 42.73 -18.92 29.30
C ILE A 111 43.90 -18.63 30.23
N SER A 112 44.15 -17.35 30.47
CA SER A 112 45.06 -16.91 31.55
C SER A 112 44.31 -16.79 32.88
N SER A 113 43.06 -16.34 32.86
CA SER A 113 42.22 -16.20 34.05
C SER A 113 40.73 -16.14 33.63
N CYS A 114 39.87 -16.65 34.52
CA CYS A 114 38.42 -16.59 34.34
C CYS A 114 37.74 -16.22 35.66
N ASP A 115 36.88 -15.20 35.66
CA ASP A 115 36.07 -14.83 36.83
C ASP A 115 34.59 -15.12 36.54
N LEU A 116 34.06 -16.14 37.23
CA LEU A 116 32.68 -16.61 37.13
C LEU A 116 31.85 -16.34 38.39
N ASN A 117 32.39 -15.56 39.37
CA ASN A 117 31.75 -15.38 40.68
C ASN A 117 30.36 -14.72 40.60
N HIS A 118 30.07 -14.01 39.52
CA HIS A 118 28.83 -13.28 39.33
C HIS A 118 27.82 -13.98 38.38
N ILE A 119 28.09 -15.24 37.98
CA ILE A 119 27.22 -16.01 37.13
C ILE A 119 27.29 -17.51 37.49
N ALA A 120 26.11 -18.14 37.56
CA ALA A 120 26.03 -19.58 37.86
C ALA A 120 25.72 -20.44 36.61
N ALA A 121 25.35 -19.79 35.49
CA ALA A 121 24.89 -20.48 34.29
C ALA A 121 26.01 -20.79 33.29
N VAL A 122 27.23 -20.40 33.56
CA VAL A 122 28.41 -20.56 32.69
C VAL A 122 29.50 -21.29 33.49
N ASP A 123 30.03 -22.36 32.91
CA ASP A 123 31.25 -23.05 33.42
C ASP A 123 32.51 -22.56 32.69
N GLU A 124 33.68 -23.04 33.10
CA GLU A 124 34.97 -22.64 32.52
C GLU A 124 35.09 -23.02 31.04
N ASP A 125 34.56 -24.18 30.64
CA ASP A 125 34.61 -24.64 29.25
C ASP A 125 33.73 -23.75 28.33
N MET A 126 32.54 -23.42 28.78
CA MET A 126 31.66 -22.48 28.06
C MET A 126 32.26 -21.07 28.00
N ALA A 127 32.85 -20.60 29.09
CA ALA A 127 33.48 -19.28 29.12
C ALA A 127 34.64 -19.20 28.12
N LEU A 128 35.47 -20.28 28.02
CA LEU A 128 36.54 -20.39 27.03
C LEU A 128 35.99 -20.34 25.59
N GLU A 129 34.94 -21.09 25.31
CA GLU A 129 34.30 -21.09 23.98
C GLU A 129 33.80 -19.70 23.60
N TYR A 130 33.11 -19.00 24.51
CA TYR A 130 32.69 -17.62 24.32
C TYR A 130 33.87 -16.67 24.11
N GLY A 131 34.94 -16.79 24.93
CA GLY A 131 36.15 -16.00 24.84
C GLY A 131 36.83 -16.15 23.47
N LYS A 132 37.08 -17.39 23.04
CA LYS A 132 37.65 -17.70 21.71
C LYS A 132 36.79 -17.21 20.57
N THR A 133 35.45 -17.37 20.67
CA THR A 133 34.51 -16.90 19.65
C THR A 133 34.54 -15.38 19.47
N VAL A 134 34.73 -14.64 20.55
CA VAL A 134 34.65 -13.19 20.56
C VAL A 134 35.99 -12.53 20.26
N SER A 135 37.10 -13.08 20.74
CA SER A 135 38.44 -12.55 20.48
C SER A 135 38.82 -12.52 19.01
N GLY A 136 38.25 -13.43 18.19
CA GLY A 136 38.42 -13.48 16.73
C GLY A 136 37.57 -12.51 15.96
N LYS A 137 36.61 -11.81 16.58
CA LYS A 137 35.74 -10.85 15.92
C LYS A 137 36.44 -9.50 15.73
N LYS A 138 36.09 -8.80 14.62
CA LYS A 138 36.60 -7.44 14.34
C LYS A 138 35.98 -6.37 15.24
N SER A 139 34.82 -6.63 15.81
CA SER A 139 34.06 -5.67 16.61
C SER A 139 34.43 -5.82 18.08
N GLU A 140 34.78 -4.72 18.72
CA GLU A 140 35.12 -4.66 20.16
C GLU A 140 33.89 -4.88 21.05
N THR A 141 32.70 -4.61 20.55
CA THR A 141 31.42 -4.81 21.25
C THR A 141 30.42 -5.54 20.38
N GLY A 142 29.48 -6.28 20.97
CA GLY A 142 28.43 -6.98 20.23
C GLY A 142 27.64 -7.93 21.12
N PHE A 143 26.77 -8.73 20.47
CA PHE A 143 26.08 -9.83 21.14
C PHE A 143 26.68 -11.17 20.75
N CYS A 144 26.78 -12.05 21.73
CA CYS A 144 27.10 -13.47 21.58
C CYS A 144 26.00 -14.28 22.30
N GLY A 145 24.99 -14.74 21.54
CA GLY A 145 23.79 -15.32 22.14
C GLY A 145 23.03 -14.31 22.98
N ILE A 146 22.87 -14.61 24.26
CA ILE A 146 22.18 -13.73 25.23
C ILE A 146 23.14 -12.75 25.93
N TYR A 147 24.45 -12.88 25.68
CA TYR A 147 25.46 -12.08 26.32
C TYR A 147 25.87 -10.89 25.48
N ARG A 148 25.88 -9.68 26.06
CA ARG A 148 26.58 -8.51 25.49
C ARG A 148 28.04 -8.62 25.85
N TYR A 149 28.94 -8.52 24.85
CA TYR A 149 30.37 -8.61 25.11
C TYR A 149 31.09 -7.31 24.80
N ARG A 150 32.22 -7.13 25.51
CA ARG A 150 33.26 -6.13 25.24
C ARG A 150 34.60 -6.77 25.24
N VAL A 151 35.41 -6.51 24.22
CA VAL A 151 36.80 -6.98 24.09
C VAL A 151 37.72 -5.80 24.32
N ILE A 152 38.68 -5.98 25.23
CA ILE A 152 39.73 -5.00 25.54
C ILE A 152 41.06 -5.72 25.33
N LYS A 153 41.95 -5.13 24.52
CA LYS A 153 43.29 -5.64 24.26
C LYS A 153 44.26 -4.74 24.97
N ASP A 154 45.04 -5.31 25.90
CA ASP A 154 46.01 -4.60 26.72
C ASP A 154 47.24 -5.50 26.94
N ASP A 155 48.44 -4.96 26.71
CA ASP A 155 49.78 -5.58 26.97
C ASP A 155 49.89 -7.11 26.69
N GLY A 156 49.43 -7.56 25.51
CA GLY A 156 49.52 -8.98 25.13
C GLY A 156 48.43 -9.86 25.73
N GLN A 157 47.45 -9.31 26.41
CA GLN A 157 46.30 -10.03 26.94
C GLN A 157 45.00 -9.50 26.28
N THR A 158 44.08 -10.42 26.04
CA THR A 158 42.73 -10.06 25.52
C THR A 158 41.73 -10.33 26.63
N LYS A 159 41.17 -9.24 27.19
CA LYS A 159 40.12 -9.29 28.19
C LYS A 159 38.75 -9.24 27.52
N CYS A 160 37.95 -10.28 27.70
CA CYS A 160 36.58 -10.41 27.19
C CYS A 160 35.60 -10.33 28.37
N ILE A 161 34.75 -9.33 28.39
CA ILE A 161 33.73 -9.11 29.41
C ILE A 161 32.40 -9.47 28.80
N PHE A 162 31.61 -10.28 29.50
CA PHE A 162 30.30 -10.75 29.07
C PHE A 162 29.24 -10.38 30.09
N LEU A 163 28.24 -9.65 29.66
CA LEU A 163 27.09 -9.23 30.46
C LEU A 163 25.85 -10.07 30.06
N ASP A 164 25.22 -10.72 31.00
CA ASP A 164 23.98 -11.48 30.78
C ASP A 164 22.82 -10.48 30.55
N CYS A 165 22.31 -10.47 29.31
CA CYS A 165 21.16 -9.65 28.87
C CYS A 165 19.90 -10.51 28.66
N ALA A 166 19.83 -11.73 29.17
CA ALA A 166 18.71 -12.63 28.96
C ALA A 166 17.36 -12.00 29.38
N ARG A 167 17.36 -11.30 30.52
CA ARG A 167 16.18 -10.64 31.09
C ARG A 167 15.72 -9.48 30.21
N GLU A 168 16.66 -8.64 29.77
CA GLU A 168 16.41 -7.48 28.90
C GLU A 168 15.93 -7.93 27.54
N ILE A 169 16.57 -8.93 26.94
CA ILE A 169 16.19 -9.50 25.65
C ILE A 169 14.79 -10.14 25.74
N SER A 170 14.51 -10.87 26.83
CA SER A 170 13.18 -11.46 27.05
C SER A 170 12.11 -10.37 27.18
N GLY A 171 12.36 -9.34 27.98
CA GLY A 171 11.47 -8.19 28.14
C GLY A 171 11.22 -7.46 26.82
N PHE A 172 12.28 -7.19 26.06
CA PHE A 172 12.16 -6.60 24.72
C PHE A 172 11.33 -7.48 23.76
N ARG A 173 11.57 -8.82 23.78
CA ARG A 173 10.83 -9.77 22.93
C ARG A 173 9.33 -9.79 23.25
N VAL A 174 8.98 -9.80 24.55
CA VAL A 174 7.58 -9.73 25.00
C VAL A 174 6.93 -8.41 24.53
N THR A 175 7.61 -7.30 24.70
CA THR A 175 7.13 -5.98 24.25
C THR A 175 6.97 -5.92 22.73
N ALA A 176 7.94 -6.43 21.98
CA ALA A 176 7.90 -6.47 20.52
C ALA A 176 6.75 -7.35 20.00
N VAL A 177 6.57 -8.54 20.57
CA VAL A 177 5.48 -9.45 20.18
C VAL A 177 4.11 -8.84 20.53
N SER A 178 3.95 -8.31 21.76
CA SER A 178 2.69 -7.70 22.17
C SER A 178 2.33 -6.49 21.33
N SER A 179 3.30 -5.66 20.97
CA SER A 179 3.08 -4.50 20.10
C SER A 179 2.67 -4.91 18.67
N ILE A 180 3.25 -5.99 18.11
CA ILE A 180 2.84 -6.54 16.82
C ILE A 180 1.40 -7.05 16.89
N VAL A 181 1.04 -7.83 17.92
CA VAL A 181 -0.31 -8.35 18.10
C VAL A 181 -1.33 -7.22 18.22
N MET A 182 -1.04 -6.21 19.04
CA MET A 182 -1.92 -5.03 19.20
C MET A 182 -2.08 -4.26 17.88
N SER A 183 -1.04 -4.17 17.06
CA SER A 183 -1.12 -3.52 15.75
C SER A 183 -2.01 -4.29 14.78
N PHE A 184 -1.95 -5.62 14.76
CA PHE A 184 -2.86 -6.43 13.95
C PHE A 184 -4.31 -6.29 14.40
N LEU A 185 -4.57 -6.29 15.71
CA LEU A 185 -5.91 -6.07 16.25
C LEU A 185 -6.44 -4.67 15.90
N GLY A 186 -5.59 -3.65 16.04
CA GLY A 186 -5.92 -2.28 15.65
C GLY A 186 -6.24 -2.16 14.16
N LEU A 187 -5.43 -2.79 13.28
CA LEU A 187 -5.67 -2.79 11.84
C LEU A 187 -6.98 -3.50 11.48
N ALA A 188 -7.29 -4.62 12.14
CA ALA A 188 -8.55 -5.32 11.95
C ALA A 188 -9.76 -4.47 12.39
N ALA A 189 -9.66 -3.78 13.53
CA ALA A 189 -10.70 -2.87 13.99
C ALA A 189 -10.93 -1.70 13.02
N VAL A 190 -9.85 -1.08 12.52
CA VAL A 190 -9.93 -0.02 11.50
C VAL A 190 -10.56 -0.54 10.21
N LEU A 191 -10.22 -1.76 9.76
CA LEU A 191 -10.84 -2.36 8.58
C LEU A 191 -12.36 -2.49 8.73
N ILE A 192 -12.83 -2.98 9.87
CA ILE A 192 -14.26 -3.12 10.15
C ILE A 192 -14.95 -1.74 10.10
N LEU A 193 -14.35 -0.73 10.75
CA LEU A 193 -14.88 0.64 10.75
C LEU A 193 -14.91 1.24 9.34
N VAL A 194 -13.84 1.08 8.56
CA VAL A 194 -13.75 1.59 7.18
C VAL A 194 -14.81 0.93 6.30
N ILE A 195 -15.03 -0.38 6.43
CA ILE A 195 -16.08 -1.09 5.68
C ILE A 195 -17.46 -0.55 6.07
N PHE A 196 -17.72 -0.40 7.37
CA PHE A 196 -19.00 0.08 7.89
C PHE A 196 -19.28 1.52 7.43
N PHE A 197 -18.37 2.44 7.64
CA PHE A 197 -18.54 3.84 7.22
C PHE A 197 -18.57 4.00 5.70
N SER A 198 -17.82 3.19 4.97
CA SER A 198 -17.87 3.17 3.51
C SER A 198 -19.29 2.87 2.98
N GLN A 199 -20.06 1.98 3.65
CA GLN A 199 -21.43 1.73 3.24
C GLN A 199 -22.32 2.97 3.43
N ILE A 200 -22.19 3.63 4.56
CA ILE A 200 -22.99 4.83 4.91
C ILE A 200 -22.71 5.98 3.95
N VAL A 201 -21.42 6.20 3.61
CA VAL A 201 -21.01 7.31 2.74
C VAL A 201 -21.38 7.08 1.28
N PHE A 202 -21.27 5.84 0.78
CA PHE A 202 -21.53 5.56 -0.63
C PHE A 202 -22.99 5.31 -0.96
N LEU A 203 -23.85 4.95 0.02
CA LEU A 203 -25.28 4.74 -0.19
C LEU A 203 -26.01 5.98 -0.77
N PRO A 204 -25.89 7.19 -0.20
CA PRO A 204 -26.56 8.37 -0.75
C PRO A 204 -26.02 8.79 -2.12
N VAL A 205 -24.75 8.51 -2.42
CA VAL A 205 -24.16 8.77 -3.74
C VAL A 205 -24.78 7.85 -4.79
N GLU A 206 -24.95 6.57 -4.47
CA GLU A 206 -25.60 5.59 -5.35
C GLU A 206 -27.05 5.97 -5.61
N GLU A 207 -27.79 6.38 -4.57
CA GLU A 207 -29.17 6.84 -4.69
C GLU A 207 -29.30 8.12 -5.53
N SER A 208 -28.40 9.08 -5.33
CA SER A 208 -28.36 10.32 -6.12
C SER A 208 -28.14 10.05 -7.61
N ILE A 209 -27.17 9.19 -7.95
CA ILE A 209 -26.91 8.81 -9.35
C ILE A 209 -28.14 8.09 -9.95
N ARG A 210 -28.76 7.19 -9.18
CA ARG A 210 -29.97 6.49 -9.64
C ARG A 210 -31.13 7.48 -9.90
N LYS A 211 -31.38 8.42 -8.98
CA LYS A 211 -32.41 9.45 -9.16
C LYS A 211 -32.14 10.36 -10.37
N GLN A 212 -30.88 10.74 -10.58
CA GLN A 212 -30.48 11.53 -11.75
C GLN A 212 -30.75 10.78 -13.06
N LYS A 213 -30.43 9.49 -13.12
CA LYS A 213 -30.71 8.65 -14.30
C LYS A 213 -32.19 8.49 -14.56
N GLN A 214 -32.96 8.19 -13.51
CA GLN A 214 -34.40 8.10 -13.61
C GLN A 214 -35.01 9.41 -14.13
N PHE A 215 -34.56 10.55 -13.57
CA PHE A 215 -35.02 11.87 -14.05
C PHE A 215 -34.73 12.07 -15.55
N ILE A 216 -33.54 11.71 -16.05
CA ILE A 216 -33.21 11.81 -17.48
C ILE A 216 -34.13 10.94 -18.34
N THR A 217 -34.42 9.71 -17.88
CA THR A 217 -35.28 8.77 -18.59
C THR A 217 -36.73 9.30 -18.64
N ASP A 218 -37.25 9.73 -17.49
CA ASP A 218 -38.61 10.26 -17.37
C ASP A 218 -38.78 11.55 -18.20
N ALA A 219 -37.83 12.50 -18.07
CA ALA A 219 -37.82 13.73 -18.85
C ALA A 219 -37.79 13.45 -20.38
N SER A 220 -37.05 12.41 -20.78
CA SER A 220 -36.96 12.02 -22.20
C SER A 220 -38.29 11.48 -22.74
N HIS A 221 -39.00 10.69 -21.93
CA HIS A 221 -40.36 10.25 -22.31
C HIS A 221 -41.35 11.39 -22.38
N GLU A 222 -41.31 12.30 -21.38
CA GLU A 222 -42.16 13.48 -21.32
C GLU A 222 -41.91 14.49 -22.46
N LEU A 223 -40.66 14.56 -22.97
CA LEU A 223 -40.31 15.41 -24.13
C LEU A 223 -40.68 14.76 -25.47
N LYS A 224 -40.63 13.42 -25.58
CA LYS A 224 -40.93 12.72 -26.83
C LYS A 224 -42.37 12.90 -27.25
N THR A 225 -43.29 12.84 -26.30
CA THR A 225 -44.73 12.96 -26.57
C THR A 225 -45.12 14.31 -27.22
N PRO A 226 -44.79 15.49 -26.65
CA PRO A 226 -45.10 16.78 -27.28
C PRO A 226 -44.36 16.97 -28.61
N LEU A 227 -43.13 16.50 -28.76
CA LEU A 227 -42.40 16.55 -30.04
C LEU A 227 -43.12 15.75 -31.13
N THR A 228 -43.65 14.56 -30.81
CA THR A 228 -44.42 13.74 -31.75
C THR A 228 -45.73 14.43 -32.16
N ILE A 229 -46.42 15.10 -31.22
CA ILE A 229 -47.66 15.85 -31.50
C ILE A 229 -47.36 17.05 -32.41
N ILE A 230 -46.27 17.79 -32.14
CA ILE A 230 -45.89 18.95 -32.98
C ILE A 230 -45.50 18.47 -34.39
N ASP A 231 -44.80 17.32 -34.50
CA ASP A 231 -44.44 16.73 -35.80
C ASP A 231 -45.69 16.34 -36.60
N ALA A 232 -46.64 15.64 -35.97
CA ALA A 232 -47.93 15.27 -36.59
C ALA A 232 -48.77 16.49 -37.01
N ASN A 233 -48.86 17.54 -36.17
CA ASN A 233 -49.58 18.77 -36.52
C ASN A 233 -48.89 19.50 -37.68
N THR A 234 -47.56 19.50 -37.73
CA THR A 234 -46.80 20.09 -38.84
C THR A 234 -47.07 19.34 -40.15
N GLU A 235 -47.18 17.99 -40.07
CA GLU A 235 -47.52 17.15 -41.22
C GLU A 235 -48.92 17.42 -41.73
N VAL A 236 -49.91 17.59 -40.84
CA VAL A 236 -51.27 17.96 -41.22
C VAL A 236 -51.32 19.34 -41.93
N ILE A 237 -50.61 20.35 -41.42
CA ILE A 237 -50.48 21.66 -42.05
C ILE A 237 -49.86 21.53 -43.44
N GLU A 238 -48.81 20.70 -43.60
CA GLU A 238 -48.22 20.48 -44.94
C GLU A 238 -49.16 19.79 -45.91
N MET A 239 -50.01 18.87 -45.41
CA MET A 239 -51.07 18.26 -46.28
C MET A 239 -52.13 19.24 -46.75
N GLU A 240 -52.49 20.19 -45.87
CA GLU A 240 -53.56 21.19 -46.21
C GLU A 240 -53.07 22.37 -47.05
N THR A 241 -51.87 22.89 -46.75
CA THR A 241 -51.35 24.14 -47.35
C THR A 241 -50.16 23.91 -48.29
N GLY A 242 -49.69 22.69 -48.42
CA GLY A 242 -48.45 22.35 -49.10
C GLY A 242 -47.21 22.62 -48.27
N GLU A 243 -46.09 21.95 -48.61
CA GLU A 243 -44.83 22.16 -47.97
C GLU A 243 -44.32 23.61 -48.19
N ASN A 244 -43.98 24.28 -47.08
CA ASN A 244 -43.40 25.60 -47.13
C ASN A 244 -42.15 25.73 -46.33
N GLN A 245 -41.40 26.82 -46.46
CA GLN A 245 -40.09 27.01 -45.79
C GLN A 245 -40.21 26.94 -44.27
N TRP A 246 -41.32 27.35 -43.69
CA TRP A 246 -41.52 27.38 -42.24
C TRP A 246 -41.81 25.97 -41.70
N THR A 247 -42.71 25.21 -42.34
CA THR A 247 -43.00 23.82 -41.91
C THR A 247 -41.80 22.96 -42.07
N LYS A 248 -41.00 23.10 -43.12
CA LYS A 248 -39.74 22.40 -43.34
C LYS A 248 -38.71 22.74 -42.26
N SER A 249 -38.60 24.00 -41.86
CA SER A 249 -37.71 24.43 -40.78
C SER A 249 -38.16 23.87 -39.44
N THR A 250 -39.47 23.90 -39.14
CA THR A 250 -40.05 23.34 -37.91
C THR A 250 -39.78 21.85 -37.80
N ARG A 251 -40.05 21.07 -38.83
CA ARG A 251 -39.79 19.62 -38.88
C ARG A 251 -38.30 19.32 -38.65
N LYS A 252 -37.40 20.09 -39.27
CA LYS A 252 -35.98 19.96 -39.06
C LYS A 252 -35.55 20.17 -37.57
N GLN A 253 -36.18 21.16 -36.90
CA GLN A 253 -35.92 21.41 -35.48
C GLN A 253 -36.47 20.28 -34.58
N ILE A 254 -37.66 19.75 -34.89
CA ILE A 254 -38.25 18.63 -34.16
C ILE A 254 -37.35 17.39 -34.26
N GLN A 255 -36.89 17.05 -35.47
CA GLN A 255 -35.98 15.94 -35.69
C GLN A 255 -34.67 16.14 -34.93
N ARG A 256 -34.14 17.35 -34.90
CA ARG A 256 -32.91 17.68 -34.13
C ARG A 256 -33.13 17.52 -32.64
N LEU A 257 -34.26 18.01 -32.09
CA LEU A 257 -34.58 17.87 -30.66
C LEU A 257 -34.82 16.42 -30.28
N SER A 258 -35.54 15.65 -31.08
CA SER A 258 -35.76 14.21 -30.89
C SER A 258 -34.45 13.44 -30.88
N GLY A 259 -33.52 13.77 -31.78
CA GLY A 259 -32.17 13.18 -31.79
C GLY A 259 -31.37 13.50 -30.52
N MET A 260 -31.41 14.77 -30.05
CA MET A 260 -30.73 15.14 -28.80
C MET A 260 -31.31 14.42 -27.58
N VAL A 261 -32.64 14.31 -27.46
CA VAL A 261 -33.33 13.58 -26.40
C VAL A 261 -32.89 12.11 -26.41
N GLN A 262 -32.84 11.50 -27.61
CA GLN A 262 -32.40 10.10 -27.74
C GLN A 262 -30.95 9.89 -27.35
N GLN A 263 -30.07 10.82 -27.70
CA GLN A 263 -28.66 10.79 -27.27
C GLN A 263 -28.49 10.89 -25.75
N LEU A 264 -29.29 11.71 -25.05
CA LEU A 264 -29.33 11.82 -23.61
C LEU A 264 -29.70 10.48 -22.92
N VAL A 265 -30.72 9.78 -23.47
CA VAL A 265 -31.12 8.45 -22.97
C VAL A 265 -30.00 7.44 -23.15
N VAL A 266 -29.36 7.42 -24.33
CA VAL A 266 -28.25 6.51 -24.63
C VAL A 266 -27.10 6.78 -23.65
N LEU A 267 -26.73 8.04 -23.46
CA LEU A 267 -25.64 8.42 -22.52
C LEU A 267 -25.95 7.99 -21.08
N SER A 268 -27.19 8.16 -20.62
CA SER A 268 -27.63 7.72 -19.28
C SER A 268 -27.57 6.19 -19.11
N ARG A 269 -27.87 5.44 -20.19
CA ARG A 269 -27.87 3.96 -20.17
C ARG A 269 -26.48 3.34 -20.34
N LEU A 270 -25.55 3.99 -21.07
CA LEU A 270 -24.18 3.49 -21.26
C LEU A 270 -23.42 3.30 -19.94
N ASP A 271 -23.77 4.09 -18.92
CA ASP A 271 -23.20 3.92 -17.56
C ASP A 271 -23.76 2.70 -16.80
N GLU A 272 -24.95 2.19 -17.15
CA GLU A 272 -25.56 1.02 -16.53
C GLU A 272 -25.01 -0.30 -17.07
N ASN A 273 -24.72 -0.35 -18.36
CA ASN A 273 -24.43 -1.60 -19.07
C ASN A 273 -22.98 -2.10 -18.90
N ARG A 274 -22.16 -1.48 -18.03
CA ARG A 274 -20.82 -2.01 -17.77
C ARG A 274 -20.79 -3.37 -17.05
N ASP A 275 -21.92 -3.82 -16.45
CA ASP A 275 -21.94 -5.04 -15.61
C ASP A 275 -23.07 -6.06 -15.94
N ILE A 276 -23.99 -5.85 -16.93
CA ILE A 276 -25.21 -6.67 -17.06
C ILE A 276 -25.46 -7.19 -18.50
N GLY A 277 -24.46 -7.31 -19.33
CA GLY A 277 -24.59 -8.03 -20.57
C GLY A 277 -23.87 -9.37 -20.49
N GLU A 278 -24.60 -10.49 -20.68
CA GLU A 278 -23.93 -11.76 -20.94
C GLU A 278 -22.99 -11.58 -22.12
N LYS A 279 -21.71 -11.72 -21.86
CA LYS A 279 -20.69 -11.71 -22.93
C LYS A 279 -20.82 -13.03 -23.66
N THR A 280 -21.37 -12.97 -24.86
CA THR A 280 -21.46 -14.10 -25.76
C THR A 280 -20.42 -13.98 -26.87
N GLU A 281 -20.01 -15.08 -27.44
CA GLU A 281 -19.20 -15.10 -28.64
C GLU A 281 -20.12 -14.94 -29.84
N PHE A 282 -19.88 -13.93 -30.70
CA PHE A 282 -20.66 -13.66 -31.91
C PHE A 282 -19.73 -13.28 -33.07
N SER A 283 -20.27 -13.35 -34.29
CA SER A 283 -19.58 -12.93 -35.51
C SER A 283 -19.58 -11.41 -35.61
N ALA A 284 -18.40 -10.80 -35.35
CA ALA A 284 -18.23 -9.35 -35.51
C ALA A 284 -18.33 -8.94 -36.99
N SER A 285 -17.92 -9.81 -37.91
CA SER A 285 -18.02 -9.58 -39.36
C SER A 285 -19.45 -9.41 -39.80
N ASP A 286 -20.35 -10.36 -39.42
CA ASP A 286 -21.79 -10.30 -39.77
C ASP A 286 -22.46 -9.13 -39.10
N ALA A 287 -22.13 -8.87 -37.81
CA ALA A 287 -22.68 -7.74 -37.07
C ALA A 287 -22.37 -6.39 -37.72
N VAL A 288 -21.11 -6.21 -38.25
CA VAL A 288 -20.76 -4.98 -39.00
C VAL A 288 -21.51 -4.90 -40.29
N LEU A 289 -21.52 -5.95 -41.13
CA LEU A 289 -22.19 -5.97 -42.43
C LEU A 289 -23.68 -5.67 -42.32
N GLU A 290 -24.38 -6.36 -41.44
CA GLU A 290 -25.81 -6.15 -41.20
C GLU A 290 -26.13 -4.73 -40.65
N THR A 291 -25.26 -4.18 -39.83
CA THR A 291 -25.43 -2.82 -39.28
C THR A 291 -25.19 -1.74 -40.35
N VAL A 292 -24.29 -1.98 -41.29
CA VAL A 292 -23.92 -1.02 -42.34
C VAL A 292 -24.89 -1.04 -43.50
N GLN A 293 -25.50 -2.19 -43.82
CA GLN A 293 -26.41 -2.37 -44.96
C GLN A 293 -27.50 -1.30 -45.09
N PRO A 294 -28.21 -0.84 -44.03
CA PRO A 294 -29.23 0.21 -44.14
C PRO A 294 -28.71 1.59 -44.60
N TYR A 295 -27.38 1.82 -44.46
CA TYR A 295 -26.76 3.10 -44.83
C TYR A 295 -26.32 3.17 -46.30
N GLU A 296 -26.28 2.05 -47.02
CA GLU A 296 -25.83 2.02 -48.42
C GLU A 296 -26.70 2.92 -49.34
N ALA A 297 -28.01 2.78 -49.26
CA ALA A 297 -28.91 3.57 -50.06
C ALA A 297 -28.87 5.08 -49.77
N PRO A 298 -28.88 5.53 -48.51
CA PRO A 298 -28.68 6.94 -48.16
C PRO A 298 -27.33 7.51 -48.62
N VAL A 299 -26.25 6.74 -48.55
CA VAL A 299 -24.91 7.18 -48.98
C VAL A 299 -24.88 7.41 -50.48
N LEU A 300 -25.41 6.47 -51.26
CA LEU A 300 -25.48 6.57 -52.73
C LEU A 300 -26.40 7.75 -53.16
N THR A 301 -27.56 7.91 -52.52
CA THR A 301 -28.46 9.01 -52.80
C THR A 301 -27.86 10.39 -52.46
N GLY A 302 -26.99 10.43 -51.45
CA GLY A 302 -26.21 11.61 -51.04
C GLY A 302 -24.96 11.87 -51.89
N GLY A 303 -24.79 11.18 -53.04
CA GLY A 303 -23.65 11.36 -53.93
C GLY A 303 -22.30 10.97 -53.33
N LYS A 304 -22.27 10.03 -52.37
CA LYS A 304 -21.06 9.57 -51.66
C LYS A 304 -20.78 8.12 -52.03
N GLU A 305 -19.52 7.70 -51.84
CA GLU A 305 -19.10 6.29 -52.05
C GLU A 305 -18.91 5.58 -50.71
N MET A 306 -19.32 4.30 -50.66
CA MET A 306 -19.04 3.43 -49.49
C MET A 306 -18.17 2.25 -49.90
N GLU A 307 -17.11 2.05 -49.17
CA GLU A 307 -16.19 0.92 -49.33
C GLU A 307 -16.17 0.07 -48.05
N GLN A 308 -16.46 -1.22 -48.16
CA GLN A 308 -16.50 -2.15 -47.05
C GLN A 308 -15.34 -3.13 -47.19
N LEU A 309 -14.43 -3.15 -46.20
CA LEU A 309 -13.27 -4.00 -46.11
C LEU A 309 -13.34 -4.82 -44.80
N VAL A 310 -14.29 -5.75 -44.75
CA VAL A 310 -14.58 -6.56 -43.59
C VAL A 310 -13.98 -7.95 -43.79
N ASP A 311 -13.00 -8.32 -42.95
CA ASP A 311 -12.46 -9.67 -42.93
C ASP A 311 -13.55 -10.65 -42.46
N GLU A 312 -13.66 -11.81 -43.16
CA GLU A 312 -14.65 -12.84 -42.81
C GLU A 312 -14.29 -13.60 -41.52
N GLY A 313 -15.30 -14.07 -40.78
CA GLY A 313 -15.14 -15.00 -39.67
C GLY A 313 -14.46 -14.44 -38.43
N ILE A 314 -14.48 -13.11 -38.21
CA ILE A 314 -13.97 -12.52 -36.98
C ILE A 314 -14.99 -12.75 -35.85
N LEU A 315 -14.64 -13.60 -34.89
CA LEU A 315 -15.41 -13.82 -33.66
C LEU A 315 -14.95 -12.83 -32.58
N PHE A 316 -15.94 -12.24 -31.89
CA PHE A 316 -15.72 -11.32 -30.77
C PHE A 316 -16.56 -11.77 -29.55
N THR A 317 -15.94 -11.75 -28.37
CA THR A 317 -16.62 -12.04 -27.11
C THR A 317 -17.04 -10.75 -26.43
N GLY A 318 -18.33 -10.47 -26.41
CA GLY A 318 -18.87 -9.22 -25.88
C GLY A 318 -20.41 -9.19 -25.92
N ASN A 319 -20.96 -8.01 -25.72
CA ASN A 319 -22.39 -7.77 -25.95
C ASN A 319 -22.59 -7.37 -27.41
N GLU A 320 -23.23 -8.23 -28.20
CA GLU A 320 -23.48 -7.99 -29.63
C GLU A 320 -24.30 -6.73 -29.87
N ARG A 321 -25.33 -6.48 -29.05
CA ARG A 321 -26.17 -5.29 -29.15
C ARG A 321 -25.38 -3.99 -28.99
N ASP A 322 -24.49 -3.94 -28.00
CA ASP A 322 -23.65 -2.76 -27.74
C ASP A 322 -22.62 -2.58 -28.87
N PHE A 323 -22.10 -3.70 -29.42
CA PHE A 323 -21.21 -3.66 -30.58
C PHE A 323 -21.90 -3.11 -31.82
N ARG A 324 -23.11 -3.61 -32.15
CA ARG A 324 -23.91 -3.10 -33.27
C ARG A 324 -24.27 -1.60 -33.09
N GLN A 325 -24.60 -1.19 -31.88
CA GLN A 325 -24.85 0.21 -31.55
C GLN A 325 -23.61 1.09 -31.77
N LEU A 326 -22.44 0.63 -31.37
CA LEU A 326 -21.16 1.32 -31.61
C LEU A 326 -20.92 1.51 -33.11
N VAL A 327 -21.06 0.43 -33.88
CA VAL A 327 -20.89 0.48 -35.36
C VAL A 327 -21.88 1.48 -35.96
N GLY A 328 -23.15 1.41 -35.58
CA GLY A 328 -24.18 2.30 -36.11
C GLY A 328 -23.90 3.79 -35.85
N ILE A 329 -23.47 4.12 -34.60
CA ILE A 329 -23.09 5.50 -34.23
C ILE A 329 -21.91 6.00 -35.06
N LEU A 330 -20.92 5.17 -35.28
CA LEU A 330 -19.71 5.54 -36.05
C LEU A 330 -20.04 5.72 -37.53
N VAL A 331 -20.88 4.83 -38.12
CA VAL A 331 -21.31 4.91 -39.52
C VAL A 331 -22.22 6.14 -39.74
N ASP A 332 -23.18 6.39 -38.83
CA ASP A 332 -24.07 7.58 -38.90
C ASP A 332 -23.23 8.87 -38.86
N ASN A 333 -22.24 8.95 -38.00
CA ASN A 333 -21.32 10.10 -37.96
C ASN A 333 -20.51 10.22 -39.26
N ALA A 334 -19.97 9.12 -39.81
CA ALA A 334 -19.26 9.16 -41.09
C ALA A 334 -20.14 9.63 -42.21
N VAL A 335 -21.38 9.11 -42.31
CA VAL A 335 -22.36 9.53 -43.32
C VAL A 335 -22.69 11.03 -43.19
N LYS A 336 -22.87 11.53 -41.98
CA LYS A 336 -23.23 12.90 -41.70
C LYS A 336 -22.14 13.91 -42.02
N TYR A 337 -20.89 13.59 -41.71
CA TYR A 337 -19.77 14.52 -41.85
C TYR A 337 -18.94 14.39 -43.11
N THR A 338 -19.12 13.34 -43.90
CA THR A 338 -18.49 13.21 -45.20
C THR A 338 -19.19 14.13 -46.20
N PRO A 339 -18.49 14.99 -46.96
CA PRO A 339 -19.08 15.84 -47.98
C PRO A 339 -19.59 15.02 -49.19
N GLU A 340 -20.41 15.65 -50.06
CA GLU A 340 -20.82 15.09 -51.34
C GLU A 340 -19.59 14.80 -52.22
N GLY A 341 -19.56 13.64 -52.86
CA GLY A 341 -18.39 13.13 -53.59
C GLY A 341 -17.31 12.48 -52.71
N GLY A 342 -17.49 12.50 -51.37
CA GLY A 342 -16.58 11.89 -50.45
C GLY A 342 -16.75 10.36 -50.37
N LYS A 343 -15.71 9.69 -49.85
CA LYS A 343 -15.66 8.23 -49.71
C LYS A 343 -15.65 7.85 -48.23
N ILE A 344 -16.57 6.97 -47.85
CA ILE A 344 -16.66 6.39 -46.50
C ILE A 344 -16.07 4.98 -46.53
N ARG A 345 -15.04 4.72 -45.78
CA ARG A 345 -14.40 3.39 -45.69
C ARG A 345 -14.66 2.77 -44.34
N ILE A 346 -15.18 1.53 -44.34
CA ILE A 346 -15.47 0.74 -43.15
C ILE A 346 -14.57 -0.48 -43.23
N ALA A 347 -13.65 -0.61 -42.29
CA ALA A 347 -12.71 -1.74 -42.24
C ALA A 347 -12.80 -2.46 -40.91
N LEU A 348 -12.94 -3.78 -40.96
CA LEU A 348 -12.83 -4.65 -39.79
C LEU A 348 -11.72 -5.68 -40.06
N LYS A 349 -10.68 -5.69 -39.22
CA LYS A 349 -9.52 -6.56 -39.36
C LYS A 349 -9.19 -7.27 -38.07
N LYS A 350 -8.69 -8.49 -38.19
CA LYS A 350 -8.15 -9.24 -37.04
C LYS A 350 -6.69 -8.85 -36.81
N LYS A 351 -6.36 -8.35 -35.59
CA LYS A 351 -5.00 -7.97 -35.17
C LYS A 351 -4.57 -8.75 -33.93
N GLY A 352 -4.06 -9.96 -34.15
CA GLY A 352 -3.70 -10.89 -33.08
C GLY A 352 -4.95 -11.35 -32.29
N LYS A 353 -5.02 -11.01 -30.99
CA LYS A 353 -6.18 -11.32 -30.13
C LYS A 353 -7.23 -10.21 -30.09
N LYS A 354 -7.07 -9.15 -30.87
CA LYS A 354 -8.00 -8.00 -30.92
C LYS A 354 -8.60 -7.90 -32.31
N CYS A 355 -9.82 -7.36 -32.40
CA CYS A 355 -10.39 -6.87 -33.66
C CYS A 355 -10.19 -5.35 -33.71
N GLN A 356 -9.89 -4.84 -34.89
CA GLN A 356 -9.74 -3.41 -35.18
C GLN A 356 -10.84 -3.01 -36.15
N LEU A 357 -11.73 -2.11 -35.68
CA LEU A 357 -12.76 -1.49 -36.49
C LEU A 357 -12.31 -0.05 -36.80
N GLU A 358 -12.29 0.30 -38.07
CA GLU A 358 -11.95 1.64 -38.56
C GLU A 358 -13.05 2.14 -39.47
N ILE A 359 -13.51 3.37 -39.24
CA ILE A 359 -14.52 4.04 -40.07
C ILE A 359 -14.03 5.47 -40.33
N PHE A 360 -13.81 5.82 -41.58
CA PHE A 360 -13.27 7.13 -41.99
C PHE A 360 -13.70 7.51 -43.43
#